data_686bf048a6c6c4c5fefa8c3ca777cfca
#
_entry.id   686bf048a6c6c4c5fefa8c3ca777cfca
#
_cell.length_a   1.000
_cell.length_b   1.000
_cell.length_c   1.000
_cell.angle_alpha   90.00
_cell.angle_beta   90.00
_cell.angle_gamma   90.00
#
_symmetry.space_group_name_H-M   'P 1'
#
loop_
_entity.id
_entity.type
_entity.pdbx_description
1 polymer ?
#
loop_
_entity_poly.entity_id
_entity_poly.type
_entity_poly.pdbx_seq_one_letter_code
_entity_poly.pdbx_strand_id
1 'polypeptide(L)'
;MILGVGSFAHSIGKALADAGADVSTYLTRNYGHFPPSLAGETFHRDAFPSPVPLIRERKIDVVIPQSIDWALAPWAADLLKSGVGIFSPTGEAMRIERERDFARELCAKFRIPFPKSFVASNRIEAERILAKNPQPFVIKNPLCSPTSPVHTILCETVADTRAWLRHVNYAEGVFLQEYLGRAEAGHIALVSGGEIYSLVTNQEYKYAFNGNQGIVAGAPLGGLVERDENDKYGLARGLLHPLLPWLRKVNYHGPIQVTAIKSNSSVGRASSRAGLEKSNARGGSRGRSPHQKWHVIEYNIRIGVTSGPMILRMLKNPADVILRTTRNEKLKLEFNEELNFGCSLTLAGYGYPFTQVRGPQLPLEVDGKFDCDVWWNEVAQGADGNLVATGHRIADVIALASKLDAAIAMAYANIRKIRVVGSYFRTDVGQSLWPPGTV
;
A
#
# COMPACT_ATOMS: atom_id res chain seq x y z
N MET A 1 -14.87 -1.91 15.04
CA MET A 1 -13.69 -1.31 15.74
C MET A 1 -12.50 -1.27 14.79
N ILE A 2 -11.79 -0.14 14.72
CA ILE A 2 -10.55 0.00 13.93
C ILE A 2 -9.37 -0.23 14.88
N LEU A 3 -8.37 -1.03 14.46
CA LEU A 3 -7.10 -1.18 15.16
C LEU A 3 -6.05 -0.34 14.44
N GLY A 4 -5.84 0.89 14.90
CA GLY A 4 -4.96 1.83 14.18
C GLY A 4 -4.85 3.18 14.82
N VAL A 5 -4.26 4.13 14.10
CA VAL A 5 -4.06 5.52 14.50
C VAL A 5 -4.09 6.45 13.28
N GLY A 6 -4.06 7.75 13.54
CA GLY A 6 -3.82 8.79 12.54
C GLY A 6 -4.83 8.80 11.40
N SER A 7 -4.37 9.15 10.21
CA SER A 7 -5.22 9.27 9.01
C SER A 7 -5.89 7.97 8.57
N PHE A 8 -5.26 6.82 8.81
CA PHE A 8 -5.90 5.52 8.53
C PHE A 8 -7.18 5.36 9.37
N ALA A 9 -7.07 5.47 10.69
CA ALA A 9 -8.21 5.27 11.57
C ALA A 9 -9.26 6.37 11.38
N HIS A 10 -8.83 7.63 11.20
CA HIS A 10 -9.71 8.74 10.90
C HIS A 10 -10.52 8.50 9.62
N SER A 11 -9.85 8.18 8.52
CA SER A 11 -10.48 8.05 7.21
C SER A 11 -11.43 6.84 7.11
N ILE A 12 -10.98 5.67 7.54
CA ILE A 12 -11.80 4.46 7.53
C ILE A 12 -12.98 4.62 8.48
N GLY A 13 -12.72 5.19 9.68
CA GLY A 13 -13.76 5.46 10.67
C GLY A 13 -14.84 6.40 10.15
N LYS A 14 -14.43 7.54 9.60
CA LYS A 14 -15.37 8.51 9.07
C LYS A 14 -16.16 7.99 7.87
N ALA A 15 -15.48 7.29 6.93
CA ALA A 15 -16.18 6.71 5.77
C ALA A 15 -17.25 5.68 6.19
N LEU A 16 -16.97 4.88 7.21
CA LEU A 16 -17.93 3.91 7.74
C LEU A 16 -19.03 4.56 8.59
N ALA A 17 -18.71 5.57 9.41
CA ALA A 17 -19.69 6.32 10.17
C ALA A 17 -20.68 7.04 9.24
N ASP A 18 -20.20 7.64 8.15
CA ASP A 18 -21.04 8.26 7.12
C ASP A 18 -21.92 7.23 6.39
N ALA A 19 -21.50 5.97 6.34
CA ALA A 19 -22.29 4.85 5.84
C ALA A 19 -23.21 4.20 6.89
N GLY A 20 -23.36 4.84 8.08
CA GLY A 20 -24.29 4.41 9.14
C GLY A 20 -23.74 3.36 10.10
N ALA A 21 -22.44 3.08 10.09
CA ALA A 21 -21.82 2.17 11.06
C ALA A 21 -21.52 2.89 12.39
N ASP A 22 -21.67 2.19 13.51
CA ASP A 22 -21.14 2.63 14.79
C ASP A 22 -19.65 2.33 14.87
N VAL A 23 -18.81 3.35 15.02
CA VAL A 23 -17.36 3.25 14.87
C VAL A 23 -16.66 3.56 16.18
N SER A 24 -15.71 2.71 16.53
CA SER A 24 -14.74 2.96 17.59
C SER A 24 -13.32 2.61 17.12
N THR A 25 -12.31 3.22 17.75
CA THR A 25 -10.91 2.98 17.43
C THR A 25 -10.12 2.54 18.66
N TYR A 26 -9.43 1.41 18.56
CA TYR A 26 -8.39 1.02 19.50
C TYR A 26 -7.04 1.54 19.00
N LEU A 27 -6.45 2.44 19.77
CA LEU A 27 -5.20 3.15 19.42
C LEU A 27 -4.00 2.25 19.65
N THR A 28 -3.42 1.74 18.56
CA THR A 28 -2.34 0.73 18.61
C THR A 28 -0.93 1.31 18.80
N ARG A 29 -0.77 2.64 18.73
CA ARG A 29 0.54 3.35 18.81
C ARG A 29 0.41 4.60 19.67
N ASN A 30 1.56 5.18 20.07
CA ASN A 30 1.61 6.35 20.96
C ASN A 30 1.63 7.69 20.21
N TYR A 31 1.04 7.77 19.01
CA TYR A 31 0.91 8.99 18.23
C TYR A 31 -0.37 8.94 17.37
N GLY A 32 -0.76 10.09 16.82
CA GLY A 32 -1.92 10.18 15.93
C GLY A 32 -3.24 9.79 16.60
N HIS A 33 -3.43 10.17 17.88
CA HIS A 33 -4.58 9.78 18.69
C HIS A 33 -5.80 10.66 18.45
N PHE A 34 -5.59 11.98 18.27
CA PHE A 34 -6.68 12.93 18.09
C PHE A 34 -7.53 12.67 16.84
N PRO A 35 -6.95 12.42 15.65
CA PRO A 35 -7.76 12.30 14.44
C PRO A 35 -8.83 11.20 14.47
N PRO A 36 -8.59 9.99 15.02
CA PRO A 36 -9.62 8.98 15.15
C PRO A 36 -10.81 9.40 16.02
N SER A 37 -10.61 10.27 17.01
CA SER A 37 -11.70 10.78 17.87
C SER A 37 -12.71 11.64 17.11
N LEU A 38 -12.36 12.13 15.93
CA LEU A 38 -13.27 12.85 15.03
C LEU A 38 -14.27 11.92 14.30
N ALA A 39 -14.01 10.61 14.34
CA ALA A 39 -14.85 9.61 13.68
C ALA A 39 -15.63 8.71 14.65
N GLY A 40 -15.26 8.68 15.93
CA GLY A 40 -15.93 7.87 16.95
C GLY A 40 -15.13 7.75 18.24
N GLU A 41 -15.62 6.91 19.16
CA GLU A 41 -14.97 6.68 20.46
C GLU A 41 -13.57 6.07 20.29
N THR A 42 -12.63 6.47 21.13
CA THR A 42 -11.25 5.97 21.09
C THR A 42 -10.83 5.33 22.40
N PHE A 43 -10.08 4.22 22.30
CA PHE A 43 -9.56 3.45 23.43
C PHE A 43 -8.05 3.39 23.36
N HIS A 44 -7.38 3.88 24.37
CA HIS A 44 -5.93 3.94 24.41
C HIS A 44 -5.35 2.62 24.94
N ARG A 45 -4.37 2.06 24.26
CA ARG A 45 -3.73 0.78 24.63
C ARG A 45 -3.11 0.79 26.04
N ASP A 46 -2.71 1.95 26.55
CA ASP A 46 -2.12 2.07 27.89
C ASP A 46 -3.18 1.89 29.00
N ALA A 47 -4.44 2.27 28.71
CA ALA A 47 -5.57 2.01 29.59
C ALA A 47 -6.20 0.63 29.35
N PHE A 48 -6.11 0.15 28.12
CA PHE A 48 -6.66 -1.13 27.68
C PHE A 48 -5.56 -1.95 27.00
N PRO A 49 -4.79 -2.78 27.70
CA PRO A 49 -3.68 -3.56 27.11
C PRO A 49 -4.11 -4.54 26.01
N SER A 50 -5.39 -4.86 25.92
CA SER A 50 -6.01 -5.70 24.89
C SER A 50 -7.33 -5.12 24.42
N PRO A 51 -7.63 -5.16 23.12
CA PRO A 51 -8.94 -4.76 22.59
C PRO A 51 -10.04 -5.82 22.86
N VAL A 52 -9.69 -7.04 23.21
CA VAL A 52 -10.64 -8.17 23.31
C VAL A 52 -11.76 -7.96 24.33
N PRO A 53 -11.50 -7.44 25.55
CA PRO A 53 -12.58 -7.11 26.49
C PRO A 53 -13.55 -6.07 25.91
N LEU A 54 -13.03 -5.01 25.27
CA LEU A 54 -13.83 -3.96 24.63
C LEU A 54 -14.72 -4.52 23.52
N ILE A 55 -14.17 -5.43 22.71
CA ILE A 55 -14.90 -6.09 21.61
C ILE A 55 -16.13 -6.81 22.14
N ARG A 56 -16.00 -7.51 23.27
CA ARG A 56 -17.10 -8.23 23.91
C ARG A 56 -18.11 -7.30 24.55
N GLU A 57 -17.63 -6.34 25.34
CA GLU A 57 -18.47 -5.37 26.06
C GLU A 57 -19.31 -4.51 25.09
N ARG A 58 -18.67 -4.01 24.03
CA ARG A 58 -19.29 -3.13 23.02
C ARG A 58 -19.98 -3.91 21.90
N LYS A 59 -19.98 -5.25 21.94
CA LYS A 59 -20.60 -6.11 20.91
C LYS A 59 -20.14 -5.76 19.51
N ILE A 60 -18.81 -5.63 19.33
CA ILE A 60 -18.22 -5.27 18.04
C ILE A 60 -18.39 -6.41 17.04
N ASP A 61 -18.99 -6.12 15.90
CA ASP A 61 -19.19 -7.09 14.80
C ASP A 61 -17.92 -7.31 13.98
N VAL A 62 -17.14 -6.23 13.75
CA VAL A 62 -16.01 -6.24 12.83
C VAL A 62 -14.81 -5.49 13.40
N VAL A 63 -13.64 -6.08 13.22
CA VAL A 63 -12.33 -5.47 13.50
C VAL A 63 -11.59 -5.19 12.19
N ILE A 64 -11.09 -3.96 12.00
CA ILE A 64 -10.36 -3.53 10.81
C ILE A 64 -8.94 -3.15 11.20
N PRO A 65 -7.93 -4.00 10.97
CA PRO A 65 -6.55 -3.70 11.33
C PRO A 65 -5.86 -2.81 10.28
N GLN A 66 -5.04 -1.87 10.77
CA GLN A 66 -4.21 -0.99 9.93
C GLN A 66 -3.07 -1.72 9.22
N SER A 67 -2.53 -2.75 9.85
CA SER A 67 -1.37 -3.49 9.35
C SER A 67 -1.43 -4.95 9.81
N ILE A 68 -0.59 -5.80 9.20
CA ILE A 68 -0.48 -7.22 9.58
C ILE A 68 0.08 -7.45 10.99
N ASP A 69 0.60 -6.40 11.65
CA ASP A 69 1.24 -6.49 12.95
C ASP A 69 0.30 -6.86 14.09
N TRP A 70 -1.01 -6.68 13.90
CA TRP A 70 -2.00 -7.13 14.85
C TRP A 70 -1.83 -8.62 15.19
N ALA A 71 -1.40 -9.44 14.22
CA ALA A 71 -1.19 -10.86 14.40
C ALA A 71 0.06 -11.20 15.23
N LEU A 72 0.93 -10.23 15.49
CA LEU A 72 2.10 -10.35 16.37
C LEU A 72 1.82 -9.79 17.77
N ALA A 73 0.66 -9.19 17.99
CA ALA A 73 0.30 -8.63 19.29
C ALA A 73 0.05 -9.76 20.33
N PRO A 74 0.36 -9.53 21.61
CA PRO A 74 0.14 -10.54 22.66
C PRO A 74 -1.31 -11.04 22.75
N TRP A 75 -2.27 -10.21 22.36
CA TRP A 75 -3.70 -10.50 22.38
C TRP A 75 -4.24 -11.12 21.08
N ALA A 76 -3.39 -11.32 20.05
CA ALA A 76 -3.84 -11.82 18.74
C ALA A 76 -4.57 -13.17 18.81
N ALA A 77 -4.05 -14.11 19.62
CA ALA A 77 -4.68 -15.41 19.78
C ALA A 77 -6.07 -15.32 20.44
N ASP A 78 -6.25 -14.40 21.38
CA ASP A 78 -7.53 -14.19 22.05
C ASP A 78 -8.53 -13.44 21.15
N LEU A 79 -8.03 -12.55 20.30
CA LEU A 79 -8.84 -11.91 19.26
C LEU A 79 -9.40 -12.95 18.28
N LEU A 80 -8.57 -13.88 17.81
CA LEU A 80 -9.02 -14.97 16.93
C LEU A 80 -10.06 -15.88 17.60
N LYS A 81 -9.89 -16.15 18.90
CA LYS A 81 -10.85 -16.97 19.67
C LYS A 81 -12.16 -16.23 19.98
N SER A 82 -12.19 -14.90 19.90
CA SER A 82 -13.38 -14.11 20.23
C SER A 82 -14.53 -14.32 19.26
N GLY A 83 -14.25 -14.80 18.04
CA GLY A 83 -15.24 -14.98 16.98
C GLY A 83 -15.68 -13.71 16.27
N VAL A 84 -15.09 -12.55 16.62
CA VAL A 84 -15.35 -11.28 15.90
C VAL A 84 -14.88 -11.38 14.46
N GLY A 85 -15.60 -10.76 13.52
CA GLY A 85 -15.18 -10.65 12.13
C GLY A 85 -13.90 -9.81 12.01
N ILE A 86 -12.86 -10.33 11.35
CA ILE A 86 -11.60 -9.58 11.13
C ILE A 86 -11.48 -9.28 9.64
N PHE A 87 -11.44 -8.01 9.28
CA PHE A 87 -11.27 -7.55 7.89
C PHE A 87 -9.79 -7.64 7.48
N SER A 88 -9.27 -8.85 7.53
CA SER A 88 -7.91 -9.25 7.17
C SER A 88 -7.90 -10.78 7.05
N PRO A 89 -7.13 -11.38 6.14
CA PRO A 89 -6.90 -12.81 6.19
C PRO A 89 -6.15 -13.20 7.48
N THR A 90 -6.25 -14.46 7.85
CA THR A 90 -5.67 -15.01 9.08
C THR A 90 -4.84 -16.26 8.80
N GLY A 91 -4.05 -16.70 9.78
CA GLY A 91 -3.31 -17.95 9.68
C GLY A 91 -2.33 -18.03 8.52
N GLU A 92 -2.35 -19.14 7.76
CA GLU A 92 -1.46 -19.36 6.62
C GLU A 92 -1.62 -18.32 5.51
N ALA A 93 -2.83 -17.76 5.36
CA ALA A 93 -3.10 -16.75 4.34
C ALA A 93 -2.27 -15.47 4.50
N MET A 94 -1.87 -15.13 5.72
CA MET A 94 -1.03 -13.95 6.00
C MET A 94 0.39 -14.05 5.44
N ARG A 95 0.87 -15.25 5.18
CA ARG A 95 2.23 -15.49 4.70
C ARG A 95 2.52 -14.80 3.37
N ILE A 96 1.52 -14.59 2.52
CA ILE A 96 1.69 -13.99 1.20
C ILE A 96 2.22 -12.54 1.25
N GLU A 97 1.88 -11.75 2.29
CA GLU A 97 2.50 -10.44 2.55
C GLU A 97 3.72 -10.57 3.45
N ARG A 98 3.62 -11.40 4.51
CA ARG A 98 4.61 -11.48 5.58
C ARG A 98 5.95 -12.06 5.11
N GLU A 99 5.94 -13.08 4.26
CA GLU A 99 7.09 -13.86 3.85
C GLU A 99 7.35 -13.72 2.35
N ARG A 100 8.33 -12.92 1.96
CA ARG A 100 8.60 -12.60 0.54
C ARG A 100 9.01 -13.83 -0.28
N ASP A 101 9.75 -14.74 0.34
CA ASP A 101 10.17 -15.98 -0.32
C ASP A 101 8.99 -16.94 -0.54
N PHE A 102 8.07 -17.02 0.42
CA PHE A 102 6.82 -17.75 0.26
C PHE A 102 5.98 -17.19 -0.89
N ALA A 103 5.85 -15.85 -0.99
CA ALA A 103 5.14 -15.22 -2.10
C ALA A 103 5.79 -15.54 -3.46
N ARG A 104 7.13 -15.53 -3.54
CA ARG A 104 7.90 -15.93 -4.72
C ARG A 104 7.63 -17.40 -5.11
N GLU A 105 7.67 -18.32 -4.13
CA GLU A 105 7.40 -19.74 -4.36
C GLU A 105 5.96 -19.98 -4.82
N LEU A 106 5.03 -19.26 -4.22
CA LEU A 106 3.62 -19.33 -4.61
C LEU A 106 3.42 -18.85 -6.05
N CYS A 107 4.05 -17.73 -6.43
CA CYS A 107 4.05 -17.25 -7.80
C CYS A 107 4.64 -18.28 -8.77
N ALA A 108 5.77 -18.90 -8.43
CA ALA A 108 6.39 -19.94 -9.25
C ALA A 108 5.44 -21.15 -9.43
N LYS A 109 4.82 -21.60 -8.35
CA LYS A 109 3.86 -22.74 -8.37
C LYS A 109 2.67 -22.45 -9.29
N PHE A 110 2.15 -21.24 -9.30
CA PHE A 110 0.98 -20.85 -10.10
C PHE A 110 1.36 -20.17 -11.43
N ARG A 111 2.65 -20.20 -11.80
CA ARG A 111 3.18 -19.61 -13.05
C ARG A 111 2.88 -18.11 -13.20
N ILE A 112 2.84 -17.41 -12.10
CA ILE A 112 2.69 -15.96 -12.06
C ILE A 112 4.09 -15.34 -12.25
N PRO A 113 4.25 -14.36 -13.16
CA PRO A 113 5.55 -13.71 -13.35
C PRO A 113 6.01 -13.00 -12.08
N PHE A 114 7.22 -13.28 -11.64
CA PHE A 114 7.89 -12.69 -10.50
C PHE A 114 9.34 -12.38 -10.87
N PRO A 115 9.92 -11.24 -10.44
CA PRO A 115 11.32 -10.93 -10.72
C PRO A 115 12.25 -11.99 -10.16
N LYS A 116 13.37 -12.22 -10.82
CA LYS A 116 14.40 -13.12 -10.29
C LYS A 116 14.81 -12.67 -8.89
N SER A 117 14.79 -13.59 -7.93
CA SER A 117 14.97 -13.23 -6.54
C SER A 117 15.74 -14.28 -5.76
N PHE A 118 16.44 -13.85 -4.72
CA PHE A 118 17.30 -14.67 -3.88
C PHE A 118 17.19 -14.23 -2.42
N VAL A 119 17.37 -15.18 -1.52
CA VAL A 119 17.59 -14.91 -0.09
C VAL A 119 19.08 -15.05 0.20
N ALA A 120 19.64 -14.17 0.99
CA ALA A 120 21.00 -14.28 1.51
C ALA A 120 21.01 -14.03 3.01
N SER A 121 21.64 -14.92 3.75
CA SER A 121 21.73 -14.87 5.21
C SER A 121 22.83 -13.93 5.72
N ASN A 122 23.80 -13.60 4.87
CA ASN A 122 24.93 -12.77 5.21
C ASN A 122 25.53 -12.08 3.96
N ARG A 123 26.45 -11.14 4.20
CA ARG A 123 27.10 -10.35 3.16
C ARG A 123 27.84 -11.21 2.13
N ILE A 124 28.57 -12.24 2.56
CA ILE A 124 29.38 -13.08 1.65
C ILE A 124 28.48 -13.78 0.64
N GLU A 125 27.35 -14.30 1.13
CA GLU A 125 26.36 -14.94 0.27
C GLU A 125 25.71 -13.94 -0.70
N ALA A 126 25.32 -12.76 -0.22
CA ALA A 126 24.73 -11.71 -1.06
C ALA A 126 25.70 -11.22 -2.16
N GLU A 127 26.98 -11.00 -1.83
CA GLU A 127 28.02 -10.64 -2.80
C GLU A 127 28.28 -11.76 -3.83
N ARG A 128 28.21 -13.03 -3.40
CA ARG A 128 28.31 -14.20 -4.31
C ARG A 128 27.11 -14.25 -5.27
N ILE A 129 25.91 -13.97 -4.79
CA ILE A 129 24.70 -13.88 -5.63
C ILE A 129 24.86 -12.77 -6.66
N LEU A 130 25.30 -11.57 -6.25
CA LEU A 130 25.54 -10.44 -7.15
C LEU A 130 26.63 -10.75 -8.20
N ALA A 131 27.69 -11.44 -7.81
CA ALA A 131 28.76 -11.84 -8.75
C ALA A 131 28.25 -12.81 -9.82
N LYS A 132 27.40 -13.76 -9.45
CA LYS A 132 26.79 -14.73 -10.40
C LYS A 132 25.64 -14.12 -11.22
N ASN A 133 25.04 -13.04 -10.74
CA ASN A 133 23.90 -12.35 -11.38
C ASN A 133 24.20 -10.85 -11.40
N PRO A 134 25.02 -10.35 -12.35
CA PRO A 134 25.46 -8.96 -12.39
C PRO A 134 24.37 -8.03 -12.93
N GLN A 135 23.29 -7.88 -12.16
CA GLN A 135 22.14 -7.01 -12.42
C GLN A 135 21.80 -6.22 -11.17
N PRO A 136 21.10 -5.08 -11.28
CA PRO A 136 20.66 -4.32 -10.11
C PRO A 136 19.57 -5.06 -9.35
N PHE A 137 19.56 -4.92 -8.02
CA PHE A 137 18.58 -5.53 -7.13
C PHE A 137 17.89 -4.50 -6.25
N VAL A 138 16.62 -4.73 -5.98
CA VAL A 138 15.93 -4.15 -4.83
C VAL A 138 16.25 -5.01 -3.62
N ILE A 139 16.82 -4.40 -2.58
CA ILE A 139 17.18 -5.08 -1.33
C ILE A 139 16.02 -4.89 -0.35
N LYS A 140 15.46 -5.97 0.15
CA LYS A 140 14.34 -5.98 1.07
C LYS A 140 14.65 -6.87 2.27
N ASN A 141 13.94 -6.68 3.37
CA ASN A 141 13.93 -7.68 4.44
C ASN A 141 13.16 -8.92 3.97
N PRO A 142 13.58 -10.15 4.33
CA PRO A 142 12.85 -11.38 3.98
C PRO A 142 11.44 -11.42 4.55
N LEU A 143 11.27 -10.91 5.77
CA LEU A 143 9.98 -10.75 6.42
C LEU A 143 9.47 -9.32 6.28
N CYS A 144 8.18 -9.13 6.06
CA CYS A 144 7.52 -7.84 6.09
C CYS A 144 7.04 -7.57 7.52
N SER A 145 7.76 -6.70 8.22
CA SER A 145 7.42 -6.26 9.58
C SER A 145 7.91 -4.83 9.78
N PRO A 146 7.21 -3.97 10.52
CA PRO A 146 7.67 -2.62 10.85
C PRO A 146 8.92 -2.60 11.75
N THR A 147 9.23 -3.72 12.41
CA THR A 147 10.45 -3.89 13.20
C THR A 147 11.62 -4.45 12.40
N SER A 148 11.42 -4.73 11.12
CA SER A 148 12.47 -5.26 10.24
C SER A 148 13.63 -4.28 10.11
N PRO A 149 14.89 -4.76 10.21
CA PRO A 149 16.08 -3.91 10.20
C PRO A 149 16.40 -3.32 8.83
N VAL A 150 15.83 -3.89 7.75
CA VAL A 150 16.05 -3.44 6.38
C VAL A 150 14.72 -2.98 5.78
N HIS A 151 14.63 -1.69 5.46
CA HIS A 151 13.56 -1.20 4.60
C HIS A 151 13.87 -1.50 3.12
N THR A 152 12.90 -1.29 2.25
CA THR A 152 13.11 -1.45 0.81
C THR A 152 14.13 -0.43 0.30
N ILE A 153 15.25 -0.92 -0.25
CA ILE A 153 16.32 -0.12 -0.86
C ILE A 153 16.34 -0.43 -2.35
N LEU A 154 16.04 0.57 -3.17
CA LEU A 154 16.11 0.43 -4.62
C LEU A 154 17.52 0.76 -5.09
N CYS A 155 18.15 -0.21 -5.76
CA CYS A 155 19.41 -0.02 -6.43
C CYS A 155 19.18 -0.11 -7.94
N GLU A 156 19.49 0.95 -8.67
CA GLU A 156 19.26 1.03 -10.12
C GLU A 156 20.44 0.57 -10.94
N THR A 157 21.59 0.44 -10.27
CA THR A 157 22.83 -0.07 -10.88
C THR A 157 23.41 -1.21 -10.06
N VAL A 158 24.27 -2.02 -10.69
CA VAL A 158 25.04 -3.05 -10.01
C VAL A 158 25.99 -2.44 -8.97
N ALA A 159 26.52 -1.23 -9.26
CA ALA A 159 27.39 -0.50 -8.34
C ALA A 159 26.63 -0.09 -7.06
N ASP A 160 25.41 0.43 -7.18
CA ASP A 160 24.55 0.78 -6.04
C ASP A 160 24.25 -0.47 -5.21
N THR A 161 23.85 -1.57 -5.87
CA THR A 161 23.60 -2.84 -5.18
C THR A 161 24.82 -3.27 -4.39
N ARG A 162 26.02 -3.25 -5.01
CA ARG A 162 27.28 -3.62 -4.33
C ARG A 162 27.61 -2.72 -3.16
N ALA A 163 27.38 -1.42 -3.30
CA ALA A 163 27.61 -0.46 -2.23
C ALA A 163 26.67 -0.75 -1.04
N TRP A 164 25.39 -0.89 -1.28
CA TRP A 164 24.41 -1.12 -0.22
C TRP A 164 24.60 -2.46 0.49
N LEU A 165 24.95 -3.53 -0.22
CA LEU A 165 25.23 -4.86 0.39
C LEU A 165 26.33 -4.81 1.47
N ARG A 166 27.16 -3.77 1.49
CA ARG A 166 28.20 -3.58 2.52
C ARG A 166 27.68 -2.93 3.81
N HIS A 167 26.49 -2.31 3.74
CA HIS A 167 25.96 -1.48 4.81
C HIS A 167 24.61 -1.95 5.37
N VAL A 168 23.93 -2.89 4.71
CA VAL A 168 22.67 -3.41 5.22
C VAL A 168 22.88 -4.27 6.48
N ASN A 169 21.87 -4.28 7.34
CA ASN A 169 21.82 -5.16 8.50
C ASN A 169 21.34 -6.56 8.06
N TYR A 170 22.15 -7.59 8.33
CA TYR A 170 21.84 -8.98 8.00
C TYR A 170 21.24 -9.79 9.15
N ALA A 171 20.77 -9.18 10.23
CA ALA A 171 20.23 -9.90 11.40
C ALA A 171 19.11 -10.87 11.02
N GLU A 172 18.28 -10.53 10.03
CA GLU A 172 17.22 -11.39 9.48
C GLU A 172 17.56 -11.87 8.05
N GLY A 173 18.77 -11.63 7.56
CA GLY A 173 19.13 -11.81 6.16
C GLY A 173 18.59 -10.69 5.26
N VAL A 174 18.70 -10.90 3.94
CA VAL A 174 18.16 -9.99 2.92
C VAL A 174 17.47 -10.77 1.80
N PHE A 175 16.41 -10.17 1.25
CA PHE A 175 15.74 -10.62 0.04
C PHE A 175 16.16 -9.72 -1.11
N LEU A 176 16.88 -10.27 -2.08
CA LEU A 176 17.34 -9.59 -3.28
C LEU A 176 16.36 -9.86 -4.41
N GLN A 177 15.68 -8.82 -4.89
CA GLN A 177 14.73 -8.90 -5.99
C GLN A 177 15.24 -8.10 -7.19
N GLU A 178 15.31 -8.71 -8.36
CA GLU A 178 15.73 -8.03 -9.58
C GLU A 178 14.99 -6.72 -9.79
N TYR A 179 15.72 -5.65 -10.07
CA TYR A 179 15.14 -4.34 -10.36
C TYR A 179 14.67 -4.30 -11.82
N LEU A 180 13.38 -4.12 -12.04
CA LEU A 180 12.76 -4.09 -13.37
C LEU A 180 12.38 -2.68 -13.84
N GLY A 181 12.66 -1.65 -13.05
CA GLY A 181 12.30 -0.25 -13.34
C GLY A 181 11.43 0.37 -12.27
N ARG A 182 10.80 1.50 -12.60
CA ARG A 182 10.01 2.33 -11.66
C ARG A 182 8.51 2.39 -11.97
N ALA A 183 8.07 1.80 -13.10
CA ALA A 183 6.69 1.92 -13.55
C ALA A 183 5.78 0.89 -12.86
N GLU A 184 5.47 1.15 -11.60
CA GLU A 184 4.59 0.30 -10.79
C GLU A 184 3.11 0.61 -11.04
N ALA A 185 2.29 -0.43 -11.06
CA ALA A 185 0.84 -0.35 -10.91
C ALA A 185 0.37 -1.39 -9.91
N GLY A 186 -0.70 -1.10 -9.20
CA GLY A 186 -1.34 -2.02 -8.29
C GLY A 186 -2.77 -2.32 -8.70
N HIS A 187 -3.28 -3.44 -8.23
CA HIS A 187 -4.70 -3.77 -8.32
C HIS A 187 -5.19 -4.24 -6.96
N ILE A 188 -6.27 -3.68 -6.49
CA ILE A 188 -6.87 -3.98 -5.20
C ILE A 188 -8.19 -4.71 -5.43
N ALA A 189 -8.34 -5.83 -4.74
CA ALA A 189 -9.53 -6.66 -4.77
C ALA A 189 -9.92 -7.12 -3.35
N LEU A 190 -11.13 -7.61 -3.21
CA LEU A 190 -11.56 -8.40 -2.06
C LEU A 190 -11.64 -9.86 -2.45
N VAL A 191 -11.28 -10.73 -1.51
CA VAL A 191 -11.54 -12.17 -1.63
C VAL A 191 -12.60 -12.53 -0.61
N SER A 192 -13.68 -13.16 -1.05
CA SER A 192 -14.77 -13.58 -0.18
C SER A 192 -15.61 -14.64 -0.88
N GLY A 193 -16.17 -15.60 -0.14
CA GLY A 193 -16.96 -16.70 -0.72
C GLY A 193 -16.18 -17.56 -1.72
N GLY A 194 -14.84 -17.56 -1.63
CA GLY A 194 -13.96 -18.25 -2.57
C GLY A 194 -13.88 -17.60 -3.96
N GLU A 195 -14.24 -16.33 -4.08
CA GLU A 195 -14.20 -15.51 -5.31
C GLU A 195 -13.36 -14.26 -5.12
N ILE A 196 -12.87 -13.68 -6.22
CA ILE A 196 -12.10 -12.42 -6.24
C ILE A 196 -12.99 -11.33 -6.82
N TYR A 197 -13.16 -10.26 -6.08
CA TYR A 197 -13.94 -9.08 -6.44
C TYR A 197 -13.00 -7.90 -6.67
N SER A 198 -12.74 -7.57 -7.92
CA SER A 198 -11.92 -6.42 -8.32
C SER A 198 -12.56 -5.11 -7.88
N LEU A 199 -11.75 -4.18 -7.38
CA LEU A 199 -12.21 -2.87 -6.94
C LEU A 199 -11.60 -1.74 -7.78
N VAL A 200 -10.29 -1.57 -7.65
CA VAL A 200 -9.57 -0.46 -8.28
C VAL A 200 -8.20 -0.88 -8.79
N THR A 201 -7.75 -0.22 -9.84
CA THR A 201 -6.33 -0.15 -10.21
C THR A 201 -5.73 1.11 -9.61
N ASN A 202 -4.52 1.03 -9.05
CA ASN A 202 -3.88 2.13 -8.35
C ASN A 202 -2.42 2.32 -8.75
N GLN A 203 -1.93 3.55 -8.52
CA GLN A 203 -0.53 3.93 -8.60
C GLN A 203 -0.13 4.63 -7.30
N GLU A 204 0.98 4.23 -6.69
CA GLU A 204 1.50 4.81 -5.47
C GLU A 204 2.77 5.60 -5.73
N TYR A 205 2.87 6.78 -5.13
CA TYR A 205 4.03 7.65 -5.18
C TYR A 205 4.82 7.48 -3.88
N LYS A 206 5.70 6.47 -3.88
CA LYS A 206 6.41 5.98 -2.67
C LYS A 206 7.66 6.78 -2.31
N TYR A 207 8.25 7.52 -3.24
CA TYR A 207 9.46 8.32 -2.99
C TYR A 207 9.16 9.64 -2.27
N ALA A 208 10.12 10.09 -1.47
CA ALA A 208 10.00 11.30 -0.66
C ALA A 208 9.68 12.56 -1.48
N PHE A 209 10.33 12.74 -2.63
CA PHE A 209 10.29 13.99 -3.39
C PHE A 209 9.85 13.80 -4.84
N ASN A 210 9.56 14.92 -5.49
CA ASN A 210 9.22 14.98 -6.91
C ASN A 210 10.26 14.26 -7.80
N GLY A 211 9.84 13.75 -8.95
CA GLY A 211 10.70 13.01 -9.85
C GLY A 211 11.19 11.70 -9.28
N ASN A 212 10.51 11.18 -8.26
CA ASN A 212 10.92 9.98 -7.54
C ASN A 212 12.32 10.09 -6.94
N GLN A 213 12.63 11.24 -6.38
CA GLN A 213 13.89 11.51 -5.67
C GLN A 213 13.77 11.16 -4.18
N GLY A 214 14.94 11.01 -3.53
CA GLY A 214 15.03 10.66 -2.12
C GLY A 214 14.81 9.17 -1.85
N ILE A 215 14.55 8.84 -0.60
CA ILE A 215 14.30 7.46 -0.18
C ILE A 215 12.83 7.06 -0.36
N VAL A 216 12.59 5.76 -0.40
CA VAL A 216 11.23 5.21 -0.36
C VAL A 216 10.65 5.39 1.04
N ALA A 217 9.52 6.07 1.15
CA ALA A 217 8.80 6.23 2.39
C ALA A 217 8.01 4.97 2.75
N GLY A 218 7.86 4.71 4.05
CA GLY A 218 7.12 3.55 4.55
C GLY A 218 5.62 3.56 4.20
N ALA A 219 5.06 4.76 3.96
CA ALA A 219 3.72 4.94 3.40
C ALA A 219 3.81 5.92 2.22
N PRO A 220 3.04 5.71 1.13
CA PRO A 220 3.09 6.59 -0.05
C PRO A 220 2.80 8.05 0.29
N LEU A 221 3.43 8.97 -0.44
CA LEU A 221 3.21 10.43 -0.33
C LEU A 221 2.15 10.94 -1.31
N GLY A 222 1.57 10.04 -2.06
CA GLY A 222 0.46 10.29 -2.95
C GLY A 222 0.03 9.00 -3.61
N GLY A 223 -1.14 9.02 -4.20
CA GLY A 223 -1.69 7.88 -4.92
C GLY A 223 -2.80 8.29 -5.87
N LEU A 224 -2.94 7.54 -6.92
CA LEU A 224 -4.06 7.62 -7.86
C LEU A 224 -4.80 6.29 -7.84
N VAL A 225 -6.11 6.34 -7.97
CA VAL A 225 -6.94 5.17 -8.17
C VAL A 225 -7.91 5.37 -9.33
N GLU A 226 -8.19 4.29 -10.03
CA GLU A 226 -9.27 4.19 -11.01
C GLU A 226 -10.16 3.01 -10.62
N ARG A 227 -11.47 3.21 -10.55
CA ARG A 227 -12.43 2.13 -10.41
C ARG A 227 -12.25 1.12 -11.53
N ASP A 228 -12.06 -0.15 -11.18
CA ASP A 228 -11.67 -1.19 -12.14
C ASP A 228 -12.24 -2.57 -11.76
N GLU A 229 -13.55 -2.63 -11.56
CA GLU A 229 -14.25 -3.90 -11.25
C GLU A 229 -14.15 -4.92 -12.38
N ASN A 230 -13.88 -4.48 -13.60
CA ASN A 230 -13.77 -5.33 -14.78
C ASN A 230 -12.34 -5.77 -15.12
N ASP A 231 -11.36 -5.38 -14.28
CA ASP A 231 -9.93 -5.68 -14.51
C ASP A 231 -9.46 -5.26 -15.91
N LYS A 232 -9.71 -4.01 -16.27
CA LYS A 232 -9.40 -3.37 -17.55
C LYS A 232 -7.94 -3.59 -18.00
N TYR A 233 -7.02 -3.59 -17.02
CA TYR A 233 -5.59 -3.72 -17.27
C TYR A 233 -5.08 -5.16 -17.18
N GLY A 234 -5.95 -6.13 -16.82
CA GLY A 234 -5.62 -7.53 -16.73
C GLY A 234 -4.71 -7.90 -15.55
N LEU A 235 -4.59 -7.04 -14.55
CA LEU A 235 -3.76 -7.25 -13.36
C LEU A 235 -4.35 -8.35 -12.46
N ALA A 236 -5.65 -8.29 -12.18
CA ALA A 236 -6.29 -9.33 -11.39
C ALA A 236 -6.26 -10.67 -12.12
N ARG A 237 -6.64 -10.69 -13.41
CA ARG A 237 -6.66 -11.91 -14.23
C ARG A 237 -5.31 -12.58 -14.34
N GLY A 238 -4.25 -11.77 -14.51
CA GLY A 238 -2.89 -12.28 -14.67
C GLY A 238 -2.18 -12.64 -13.37
N LEU A 239 -2.49 -11.97 -12.26
CA LEU A 239 -1.66 -11.99 -11.05
C LEU A 239 -2.40 -12.42 -9.77
N LEU A 240 -3.74 -12.32 -9.73
CA LEU A 240 -4.56 -12.74 -8.59
C LEU A 240 -5.37 -14.00 -8.87
N HIS A 241 -6.07 -14.06 -10.01
CA HIS A 241 -6.92 -15.22 -10.35
C HIS A 241 -6.16 -16.55 -10.38
N PRO A 242 -4.89 -16.64 -10.82
CA PRO A 242 -4.14 -17.90 -10.74
C PRO A 242 -3.95 -18.41 -9.31
N LEU A 243 -4.00 -17.52 -8.30
CA LEU A 243 -3.90 -17.90 -6.88
C LEU A 243 -5.19 -18.49 -6.32
N LEU A 244 -6.31 -18.42 -7.03
CA LEU A 244 -7.64 -18.81 -6.51
C LEU A 244 -7.68 -20.21 -5.88
N PRO A 245 -7.02 -21.24 -6.43
CA PRO A 245 -6.98 -22.57 -5.80
C PRO A 245 -6.31 -22.56 -4.41
N TRP A 246 -5.26 -21.75 -4.25
CA TRP A 246 -4.60 -21.59 -2.95
C TRP A 246 -5.42 -20.73 -2.00
N LEU A 247 -5.98 -19.61 -2.47
CA LEU A 247 -6.84 -18.72 -1.67
C LEU A 247 -8.02 -19.51 -1.06
N ARG A 248 -8.66 -20.39 -1.86
CA ARG A 248 -9.71 -21.27 -1.39
C ARG A 248 -9.22 -22.29 -0.36
N LYS A 249 -8.04 -22.91 -0.63
CA LYS A 249 -7.44 -23.89 0.28
C LYS A 249 -7.18 -23.33 1.68
N VAL A 250 -6.69 -22.08 1.75
CA VAL A 250 -6.36 -21.42 3.03
C VAL A 250 -7.53 -20.63 3.61
N ASN A 251 -8.73 -20.77 3.04
CA ASN A 251 -9.93 -20.04 3.43
C ASN A 251 -9.70 -18.52 3.49
N TYR A 252 -8.98 -17.97 2.48
CA TYR A 252 -8.67 -16.57 2.42
C TYR A 252 -9.93 -15.73 2.30
N HIS A 253 -10.10 -14.74 3.15
CA HIS A 253 -11.11 -13.70 3.03
C HIS A 253 -10.52 -12.37 3.53
N GLY A 254 -10.83 -11.29 2.85
CA GLY A 254 -10.27 -9.98 3.15
C GLY A 254 -9.71 -9.26 1.91
N PRO A 255 -9.11 -8.11 2.11
CA PRO A 255 -8.48 -7.36 1.02
C PRO A 255 -7.20 -8.03 0.54
N ILE A 256 -6.94 -7.89 -0.75
CA ILE A 256 -5.67 -8.25 -1.38
C ILE A 256 -5.30 -7.20 -2.42
N GLN A 257 -4.08 -6.69 -2.32
CA GLN A 257 -3.48 -5.84 -3.35
C GLN A 257 -2.30 -6.57 -3.95
N VAL A 258 -2.22 -6.61 -5.27
CA VAL A 258 -1.01 -6.95 -5.99
C VAL A 258 -0.34 -5.67 -6.48
N THR A 259 0.95 -5.51 -6.21
CA THR A 259 1.77 -4.47 -6.83
C THR A 259 2.66 -5.13 -7.87
N ALA A 260 2.63 -4.62 -9.07
CA ALA A 260 3.33 -5.19 -10.21
C ALA A 260 4.09 -4.14 -11.01
N ILE A 261 5.12 -4.60 -11.71
CA ILE A 261 5.90 -3.77 -12.61
C ILE A 261 5.91 -4.39 -14.01
N LYS A 262 5.86 -3.54 -15.02
CA LYS A 262 5.88 -3.97 -16.42
C LYS A 262 7.31 -4.05 -16.91
N SER A 263 7.80 -5.26 -17.24
CA SER A 263 9.15 -5.37 -17.79
C SER A 263 9.20 -4.81 -19.21
N ASN A 264 10.15 -3.90 -19.45
CA ASN A 264 10.54 -3.54 -20.82
C ASN A 264 11.42 -4.67 -21.37
N SER A 265 10.98 -5.36 -22.40
CA SER A 265 11.72 -6.43 -23.07
C SER A 265 13.08 -6.02 -23.67
N SER A 266 13.45 -4.75 -23.54
CA SER A 266 14.72 -4.20 -24.07
C SER A 266 15.90 -4.24 -23.08
N VAL A 267 15.70 -4.47 -21.79
CA VAL A 267 16.80 -4.43 -20.79
C VAL A 267 17.64 -5.71 -20.78
N GLY A 268 17.20 -6.81 -21.40
CA GLY A 268 17.90 -8.09 -21.39
C GLY A 268 18.93 -8.30 -22.51
N ARG A 269 19.23 -7.31 -23.38
CA ARG A 269 20.14 -7.48 -24.53
C ARG A 269 21.28 -6.46 -24.68
N ALA A 270 21.61 -5.73 -23.63
CA ALA A 270 22.69 -4.73 -23.70
C ALA A 270 24.06 -5.24 -23.23
N SER A 271 24.40 -6.55 -23.42
CA SER A 271 25.79 -7.02 -23.22
C SER A 271 26.15 -8.22 -24.06
N SER A 272 26.09 -8.09 -25.38
CA SER A 272 26.97 -8.83 -26.30
C SER A 272 26.55 -8.56 -27.74
N ARG A 273 27.17 -7.55 -28.36
CA ARG A 273 27.48 -7.54 -29.79
C ARG A 273 28.15 -6.22 -30.18
N ALA A 274 29.46 -6.15 -29.99
CA ALA A 274 30.32 -5.48 -30.95
C ALA A 274 30.59 -6.53 -32.02
N GLY A 275 30.17 -6.28 -33.26
CA GLY A 275 30.44 -7.18 -34.37
C GLY A 275 29.44 -6.92 -35.51
N LEU A 276 29.94 -6.24 -36.56
CA LEU A 276 29.29 -5.99 -37.83
C LEU A 276 28.64 -7.26 -38.42
N GLU A 277 27.46 -7.07 -39.05
CA GLU A 277 27.31 -7.42 -40.47
C GLU A 277 25.94 -6.97 -41.00
N LYS A 278 26.01 -6.31 -42.18
CA LYS A 278 24.85 -5.95 -43.00
C LYS A 278 24.39 -7.20 -43.75
N SER A 279 23.12 -7.56 -43.70
CA SER A 279 22.52 -8.31 -44.78
C SER A 279 21.03 -7.92 -44.93
N ASN A 280 20.68 -7.52 -46.17
CA ASN A 280 19.34 -7.32 -46.65
C ASN A 280 18.57 -8.63 -46.68
N ALA A 281 17.38 -8.66 -46.13
CA ALA A 281 16.34 -9.60 -46.55
C ALA A 281 14.94 -8.98 -46.33
N ARG A 282 14.24 -8.75 -47.43
CA ARG A 282 12.79 -8.47 -47.47
C ARG A 282 12.03 -9.73 -47.09
N GLY A 283 11.09 -9.62 -46.17
CA GLY A 283 10.21 -10.71 -45.80
C GLY A 283 9.25 -10.25 -44.72
N GLY A 284 8.02 -9.86 -45.10
CA GLY A 284 6.98 -9.43 -44.16
C GLY A 284 6.51 -10.59 -43.29
N SER A 285 6.76 -10.51 -42.01
CA SER A 285 5.94 -11.19 -41.00
C SER A 285 5.47 -10.12 -40.03
N ARG A 286 4.14 -10.03 -39.84
CA ARG A 286 3.53 -9.20 -38.81
C ARG A 286 4.09 -9.65 -37.46
N GLY A 287 5.14 -8.99 -37.02
CA GLY A 287 5.76 -9.23 -35.74
C GLY A 287 4.75 -8.99 -34.62
N ARG A 288 4.38 -10.05 -33.90
CA ARG A 288 3.75 -9.90 -32.60
C ARG A 288 4.68 -9.02 -31.75
N SER A 289 4.22 -7.83 -31.34
CA SER A 289 4.89 -7.01 -30.34
C SER A 289 5.29 -7.91 -29.18
N PRO A 290 6.50 -7.83 -28.64
CA PRO A 290 6.87 -8.60 -27.45
C PRO A 290 5.85 -8.22 -26.36
N HIS A 291 5.04 -9.21 -25.93
CA HIS A 291 4.03 -8.98 -24.93
C HIS A 291 4.73 -8.54 -23.64
N GLN A 292 4.65 -7.26 -23.32
CA GLN A 292 5.07 -6.74 -22.02
C GLN A 292 4.27 -7.46 -20.94
N LYS A 293 4.96 -8.16 -20.02
CA LYS A 293 4.31 -8.89 -18.92
C LYS A 293 4.42 -8.10 -17.64
N TRP A 294 3.36 -8.06 -16.88
CA TRP A 294 3.38 -7.62 -15.49
C TRP A 294 4.10 -8.67 -14.63
N HIS A 295 5.02 -8.23 -13.76
CA HIS A 295 5.70 -9.05 -12.77
C HIS A 295 5.29 -8.58 -11.38
N VAL A 296 4.84 -9.49 -10.55
CA VAL A 296 4.50 -9.19 -9.15
C VAL A 296 5.77 -8.82 -8.40
N ILE A 297 5.74 -7.70 -7.68
CA ILE A 297 6.84 -7.29 -6.80
C ILE A 297 6.49 -7.44 -5.32
N GLU A 298 5.19 -7.41 -4.99
CA GLU A 298 4.68 -7.67 -3.64
C GLU A 298 3.16 -7.90 -3.66
N TYR A 299 2.67 -8.56 -2.60
CA TYR A 299 1.27 -8.58 -2.21
C TYR A 299 1.10 -7.85 -0.89
N ASN A 300 -0.04 -7.15 -0.73
CA ASN A 300 -0.48 -6.58 0.53
C ASN A 300 -1.89 -7.10 0.83
N ILE A 301 -2.13 -7.51 2.07
CA ILE A 301 -3.39 -8.16 2.49
C ILE A 301 -4.22 -7.25 3.39
N ARG A 302 -4.09 -5.96 3.19
CA ARG A 302 -4.75 -4.89 3.95
C ARG A 302 -5.18 -3.76 3.03
N ILE A 303 -6.14 -2.98 3.47
CA ILE A 303 -6.48 -1.72 2.81
C ILE A 303 -5.38 -0.69 3.09
N GLY A 304 -4.86 -0.07 2.04
CA GLY A 304 -3.83 0.98 2.15
C GLY A 304 -4.38 2.30 2.66
N VAL A 305 -3.51 3.11 3.29
CA VAL A 305 -3.88 4.43 3.82
C VAL A 305 -4.26 5.43 2.72
N THR A 306 -3.72 5.28 1.52
CA THR A 306 -4.02 6.15 0.37
C THR A 306 -5.26 5.69 -0.38
N SER A 307 -5.31 4.42 -0.80
CA SER A 307 -6.40 3.88 -1.64
C SER A 307 -7.62 3.42 -0.84
N GLY A 308 -7.45 2.99 0.40
CA GLY A 308 -8.54 2.49 1.23
C GLY A 308 -9.71 3.45 1.39
N PRO A 309 -9.48 4.69 1.84
CA PRO A 309 -10.55 5.68 1.96
C PRO A 309 -11.25 5.98 0.64
N MET A 310 -10.50 6.03 -0.47
CA MET A 310 -11.07 6.24 -1.80
C MET A 310 -11.99 5.09 -2.21
N ILE A 311 -11.59 3.85 -1.96
CA ILE A 311 -12.41 2.66 -2.22
C ILE A 311 -13.72 2.71 -1.42
N LEU A 312 -13.64 3.01 -0.12
CA LEU A 312 -14.83 3.07 0.73
C LEU A 312 -15.80 4.19 0.30
N ARG A 313 -15.28 5.33 -0.17
CA ARG A 313 -16.10 6.42 -0.72
C ARG A 313 -16.69 6.10 -2.09
N MET A 314 -16.01 5.27 -2.90
CA MET A 314 -16.54 4.81 -4.18
C MET A 314 -17.68 3.80 -4.01
N LEU A 315 -17.73 3.06 -2.91
CA LEU A 315 -18.80 2.10 -2.61
C LEU A 315 -20.01 2.81 -1.99
N LYS A 316 -21.22 2.45 -2.43
CA LYS A 316 -22.49 2.88 -1.80
C LYS A 316 -22.80 2.07 -0.55
N ASN A 317 -22.27 0.85 -0.45
CA ASN A 317 -22.54 -0.11 0.61
C ASN A 317 -21.26 -0.61 1.33
N PRO A 318 -20.30 0.27 1.73
CA PRO A 318 -19.00 -0.16 2.24
C PRO A 318 -19.10 -0.99 3.53
N ALA A 319 -20.03 -0.66 4.44
CA ALA A 319 -20.22 -1.39 5.69
C ALA A 319 -20.71 -2.83 5.45
N ASP A 320 -21.67 -3.03 4.55
CA ASP A 320 -22.16 -4.36 4.17
C ASP A 320 -21.07 -5.20 3.49
N VAL A 321 -20.32 -4.58 2.58
CA VAL A 321 -19.20 -5.24 1.88
C VAL A 321 -18.14 -5.72 2.89
N ILE A 322 -17.75 -4.89 3.85
CA ILE A 322 -16.79 -5.27 4.89
C ILE A 322 -17.34 -6.41 5.75
N LEU A 323 -18.58 -6.27 6.24
CA LEU A 323 -19.21 -7.28 7.10
C LEU A 323 -19.30 -8.65 6.39
N ARG A 324 -19.78 -8.68 5.16
CA ARG A 324 -19.86 -9.92 4.35
C ARG A 324 -18.48 -10.50 4.06
N THR A 325 -17.48 -9.66 3.80
CA THR A 325 -16.11 -10.12 3.61
C THR A 325 -15.59 -10.85 4.84
N THR A 326 -15.82 -10.32 6.05
CA THR A 326 -15.38 -10.99 7.29
C THR A 326 -16.11 -12.30 7.57
N ARG A 327 -17.29 -12.49 7.02
CA ARG A 327 -18.09 -13.73 7.09
C ARG A 327 -17.79 -14.69 5.95
N ASN A 328 -16.89 -14.31 5.04
CA ASN A 328 -16.57 -15.06 3.83
C ASN A 328 -17.80 -15.37 2.96
N GLU A 329 -18.73 -14.44 2.86
CA GLU A 329 -19.96 -14.52 2.06
C GLU A 329 -19.73 -13.94 0.66
N LYS A 330 -20.62 -14.25 -0.28
CA LYS A 330 -20.64 -13.61 -1.60
C LYS A 330 -20.91 -12.11 -1.46
N LEU A 331 -20.17 -11.30 -2.22
CA LEU A 331 -20.31 -9.84 -2.19
C LEU A 331 -21.22 -9.35 -3.32
N LYS A 332 -21.94 -8.28 -3.02
CA LYS A 332 -22.58 -7.41 -3.99
C LYS A 332 -21.93 -6.04 -3.89
N LEU A 333 -21.09 -5.69 -4.86
CA LEU A 333 -20.45 -4.38 -4.91
C LEU A 333 -21.38 -3.38 -5.57
N GLU A 334 -21.68 -2.29 -4.90
CA GLU A 334 -22.48 -1.19 -5.42
C GLU A 334 -21.63 0.07 -5.45
N PHE A 335 -21.26 0.52 -6.64
CA PHE A 335 -20.43 1.70 -6.81
C PHE A 335 -21.24 2.98 -7.03
N ASN A 336 -20.69 4.11 -6.58
CA ASN A 336 -21.16 5.41 -6.98
C ASN A 336 -20.64 5.72 -8.39
N GLU A 337 -21.58 5.86 -9.34
CA GLU A 337 -21.27 6.03 -10.76
C GLU A 337 -20.51 7.34 -11.10
N GLU A 338 -20.56 8.32 -10.19
CA GLU A 338 -19.87 9.60 -10.36
C GLU A 338 -18.43 9.58 -9.84
N LEU A 339 -18.03 8.55 -9.07
CA LEU A 339 -16.73 8.46 -8.41
C LEU A 339 -15.86 7.38 -9.05
N ASN A 340 -15.32 7.68 -10.23
CA ASN A 340 -14.51 6.71 -10.99
C ASN A 340 -13.00 6.85 -10.74
N PHE A 341 -12.54 8.03 -10.33
CA PHE A 341 -11.12 8.32 -10.09
C PHE A 341 -10.92 8.98 -8.75
N GLY A 342 -9.76 8.73 -8.16
CA GLY A 342 -9.33 9.36 -6.94
C GLY A 342 -7.86 9.76 -6.96
N CYS A 343 -7.56 10.87 -6.27
CA CYS A 343 -6.21 11.35 -6.02
C CYS A 343 -6.02 11.57 -4.53
N SER A 344 -4.95 11.01 -4.00
CA SER A 344 -4.49 11.22 -2.62
C SER A 344 -3.15 11.97 -2.64
N LEU A 345 -3.04 13.00 -1.81
CA LEU A 345 -1.81 13.74 -1.57
C LEU A 345 -1.52 13.76 -0.07
N THR A 346 -0.28 13.49 0.31
CA THR A 346 0.15 13.56 1.70
C THR A 346 0.89 14.86 1.96
N LEU A 347 0.45 15.61 2.97
CA LEU A 347 1.21 16.70 3.56
C LEU A 347 2.17 16.12 4.58
N ALA A 348 3.47 16.20 4.27
CA ALA A 348 4.55 15.72 5.11
C ALA A 348 5.17 16.88 5.91
N GLY A 349 5.53 16.59 7.14
CA GLY A 349 6.17 17.53 8.04
C GLY A 349 7.68 17.44 7.99
N TYR A 350 8.29 18.29 8.79
CA TYR A 350 9.74 18.43 8.91
C TYR A 350 10.48 17.10 9.07
N GLY A 351 11.44 16.87 8.19
CA GLY A 351 12.35 15.72 8.25
C GLY A 351 11.81 14.39 7.75
N TYR A 352 10.53 14.28 7.39
CA TYR A 352 9.97 13.05 6.82
C TYR A 352 10.56 12.76 5.43
N PRO A 353 10.89 11.52 5.08
CA PRO A 353 10.90 10.30 5.93
C PRO A 353 12.28 10.00 6.53
N PHE A 354 13.23 10.96 6.52
CA PHE A 354 14.63 10.74 6.87
C PHE A 354 14.90 10.70 8.37
N THR A 355 14.08 11.37 9.17
CA THR A 355 14.23 11.39 10.62
C THR A 355 13.04 10.77 11.32
N GLN A 356 13.33 10.04 12.39
CA GLN A 356 12.32 9.52 13.31
C GLN A 356 12.20 10.36 14.59
N VAL A 357 13.03 11.39 14.71
CA VAL A 357 12.99 12.32 15.85
C VAL A 357 11.79 13.23 15.67
N ARG A 358 10.87 13.21 16.62
CA ARG A 358 9.74 14.14 16.63
C ARG A 358 10.25 15.56 16.73
N GLY A 359 9.87 16.39 15.77
CA GLY A 359 10.10 17.82 15.80
C GLY A 359 9.22 18.52 16.83
N PRO A 360 9.37 19.85 17.00
CA PRO A 360 8.48 20.64 17.82
C PRO A 360 7.04 20.54 17.29
N GLN A 361 6.08 20.79 18.18
CA GLN A 361 4.69 21.00 17.76
C GLN A 361 4.62 22.32 16.99
N LEU A 362 4.04 22.27 15.80
CA LEU A 362 3.96 23.41 14.90
C LEU A 362 2.50 23.82 14.73
N PRO A 363 2.18 25.13 14.80
CA PRO A 363 0.85 25.63 14.50
C PRO A 363 0.40 25.16 13.11
N LEU A 364 -0.87 24.76 13.04
CA LEU A 364 -1.52 24.34 11.81
C LEU A 364 -2.69 25.29 11.53
N GLU A 365 -2.62 25.96 10.39
CA GLU A 365 -3.67 26.86 9.92
C GLU A 365 -4.36 26.27 8.71
N VAL A 366 -5.66 26.52 8.57
CA VAL A 366 -6.47 26.13 7.42
C VAL A 366 -7.11 27.36 6.80
N ASP A 367 -6.86 27.58 5.53
CA ASP A 367 -7.39 28.70 4.74
C ASP A 367 -8.67 28.30 4.03
N GLY A 368 -9.82 28.66 4.63
CA GLY A 368 -11.14 28.38 4.09
C GLY A 368 -11.67 26.96 4.35
N LYS A 369 -12.64 26.52 3.53
CA LYS A 369 -13.29 25.22 3.65
C LYS A 369 -12.69 24.23 2.63
N PHE A 370 -12.70 22.95 2.99
CA PHE A 370 -12.32 21.88 2.08
C PHE A 370 -13.50 21.45 1.20
N ASP A 371 -13.21 21.16 -0.06
CA ASP A 371 -14.16 20.62 -1.05
C ASP A 371 -13.99 19.12 -1.26
N CYS A 372 -13.10 18.50 -0.50
CA CYS A 372 -12.78 17.08 -0.52
C CYS A 372 -12.43 16.57 0.89
N ASP A 373 -12.19 15.29 1.02
CA ASP A 373 -11.82 14.68 2.29
C ASP A 373 -10.40 15.08 2.72
N VAL A 374 -10.25 15.47 3.98
CA VAL A 374 -8.96 15.74 4.64
C VAL A 374 -8.85 14.86 5.88
N TRP A 375 -7.88 13.96 5.86
CA TRP A 375 -7.64 12.99 6.91
C TRP A 375 -6.40 13.37 7.70
N TRP A 376 -6.64 13.93 8.90
CA TRP A 376 -5.55 14.29 9.81
C TRP A 376 -4.79 13.05 10.27
N ASN A 377 -3.46 13.15 10.42
CA ASN A 377 -2.61 12.07 10.87
C ASN A 377 -1.92 12.42 12.20
N GLU A 378 -0.74 12.98 12.16
CA GLU A 378 -0.04 13.40 13.38
C GLU A 378 -0.40 14.86 13.70
N VAL A 379 -1.64 15.06 14.10
CA VAL A 379 -2.23 16.34 14.50
C VAL A 379 -2.84 16.18 15.89
N ALA A 380 -2.78 17.22 16.69
CA ALA A 380 -3.48 17.33 17.96
C ALA A 380 -4.27 18.65 18.02
N GLN A 381 -5.20 18.73 18.96
CA GLN A 381 -5.87 19.97 19.29
C GLN A 381 -5.22 20.54 20.56
N GLY A 382 -4.77 21.80 20.50
CA GLY A 382 -4.24 22.52 21.63
C GLY A 382 -5.33 22.89 22.64
N ALA A 383 -4.93 23.34 23.82
CA ALA A 383 -5.87 23.77 24.87
C ALA A 383 -6.73 24.97 24.45
N ASP A 384 -6.25 25.76 23.51
CA ASP A 384 -6.97 26.90 22.90
C ASP A 384 -7.92 26.48 21.76
N GLY A 385 -8.04 25.18 21.47
CA GLY A 385 -8.86 24.65 20.38
C GLY A 385 -8.18 24.67 19.01
N ASN A 386 -7.01 25.28 18.85
CA ASN A 386 -6.28 25.33 17.61
C ASN A 386 -5.59 23.99 17.30
N LEU A 387 -5.43 23.70 16.00
CA LEU A 387 -4.74 22.49 15.57
C LEU A 387 -3.21 22.71 15.56
N VAL A 388 -2.49 21.67 15.94
CA VAL A 388 -1.03 21.62 15.90
C VAL A 388 -0.56 20.34 15.23
N ALA A 389 0.43 20.46 14.35
CA ALA A 389 1.12 19.30 13.80
C ALA A 389 2.10 18.75 14.85
N THR A 390 2.02 17.46 15.14
CA THR A 390 2.80 16.81 16.22
C THR A 390 3.82 15.81 15.69
N GLY A 391 3.93 15.66 14.37
CA GLY A 391 4.81 14.67 13.76
C GLY A 391 5.03 14.87 12.26
N HIS A 392 5.45 13.79 11.62
CA HIS A 392 6.01 13.82 10.27
C HIS A 392 4.99 13.68 9.15
N ARG A 393 3.88 12.99 9.36
CA ARG A 393 2.75 12.98 8.42
C ARG A 393 1.64 13.80 9.02
N ILE A 394 1.23 14.86 8.34
CA ILE A 394 0.28 15.83 8.90
C ILE A 394 -1.13 15.47 8.46
N ALA A 395 -1.33 15.30 7.15
CA ALA A 395 -2.63 15.00 6.59
C ALA A 395 -2.51 14.21 5.29
N ASP A 396 -3.56 13.44 4.98
CA ASP A 396 -3.82 12.91 3.65
C ASP A 396 -5.06 13.62 3.09
N VAL A 397 -4.89 14.31 1.96
CA VAL A 397 -5.95 15.01 1.24
C VAL A 397 -6.42 14.14 0.09
N ILE A 398 -7.69 13.79 0.07
CA ILE A 398 -8.26 12.82 -0.85
C ILE A 398 -9.43 13.41 -1.62
N ALA A 399 -9.30 13.49 -2.93
CA ALA A 399 -10.35 13.93 -3.83
C ALA A 399 -10.82 12.81 -4.76
N LEU A 400 -12.12 12.76 -5.00
CA LEU A 400 -12.77 11.80 -5.87
C LEU A 400 -13.59 12.53 -6.93
N ALA A 401 -13.58 12.04 -8.16
CA ALA A 401 -14.34 12.62 -9.27
C ALA A 401 -14.64 11.59 -10.36
N SER A 402 -15.49 11.97 -11.31
CA SER A 402 -15.76 11.17 -12.51
C SER A 402 -14.59 11.13 -13.51
N LYS A 403 -13.66 12.10 -13.42
CA LYS A 403 -12.47 12.24 -14.27
C LYS A 403 -11.21 12.37 -13.43
N LEU A 404 -10.11 11.79 -13.89
CA LEU A 404 -8.82 11.79 -13.18
C LEU A 404 -8.29 13.22 -12.97
N ASP A 405 -8.31 14.05 -14.02
CA ASP A 405 -7.81 15.43 -13.95
C ASP A 405 -8.58 16.27 -12.93
N ALA A 406 -9.89 16.06 -12.81
CA ALA A 406 -10.72 16.75 -11.82
C ALA A 406 -10.36 16.32 -10.38
N ALA A 407 -10.15 15.04 -10.14
CA ALA A 407 -9.70 14.53 -8.83
C ALA A 407 -8.32 15.11 -8.46
N ILE A 408 -7.38 15.12 -9.41
CA ILE A 408 -6.03 15.69 -9.20
C ILE A 408 -6.12 17.19 -8.88
N ALA A 409 -6.83 17.97 -9.71
CA ALA A 409 -6.97 19.41 -9.51
C ALA A 409 -7.59 19.75 -8.14
N MET A 410 -8.63 19.03 -7.75
CA MET A 410 -9.32 19.18 -6.46
C MET A 410 -8.39 18.86 -5.29
N ALA A 411 -7.63 17.76 -5.35
CA ALA A 411 -6.69 17.40 -4.30
C ALA A 411 -5.62 18.48 -4.11
N TYR A 412 -5.04 18.98 -5.20
CA TYR A 412 -4.04 20.06 -5.14
C TYR A 412 -4.59 21.40 -4.66
N ALA A 413 -5.83 21.75 -5.04
CA ALA A 413 -6.47 22.95 -4.54
C ALA A 413 -6.67 22.91 -3.02
N ASN A 414 -7.00 21.75 -2.47
CA ASN A 414 -7.30 21.61 -1.06
C ASN A 414 -6.05 21.44 -0.18
N ILE A 415 -5.01 20.71 -0.63
CA ILE A 415 -3.79 20.56 0.18
C ILE A 415 -3.08 21.91 0.38
N ARG A 416 -3.17 22.84 -0.57
CA ARG A 416 -2.63 24.20 -0.46
C ARG A 416 -3.31 25.08 0.58
N LYS A 417 -4.52 24.71 1.03
CA LYS A 417 -5.23 25.39 2.11
C LYS A 417 -4.62 25.10 3.50
N ILE A 418 -3.79 24.05 3.63
CA ILE A 418 -3.19 23.66 4.90
C ILE A 418 -1.79 24.29 4.99
N ARG A 419 -1.54 25.05 6.05
CA ARG A 419 -0.28 25.74 6.29
C ARG A 419 0.37 25.22 7.57
N VAL A 420 1.55 24.66 7.43
CA VAL A 420 2.44 24.27 8.54
C VAL A 420 3.86 24.60 8.12
N VAL A 421 4.60 25.29 8.95
CA VAL A 421 5.99 25.67 8.66
C VAL A 421 6.84 24.42 8.44
N GLY A 422 7.62 24.41 7.35
CA GLY A 422 8.49 23.30 6.99
C GLY A 422 7.77 22.06 6.44
N SER A 423 6.47 22.14 6.22
CA SER A 423 5.73 21.06 5.54
C SER A 423 5.94 21.09 4.02
N TYR A 424 5.78 19.94 3.40
CA TYR A 424 5.83 19.79 1.95
C TYR A 424 4.86 18.69 1.49
N PHE A 425 4.56 18.70 0.21
CA PHE A 425 3.85 17.63 -0.50
C PHE A 425 4.41 17.49 -1.91
N ARG A 426 4.21 16.34 -2.52
CA ARG A 426 4.62 16.11 -3.91
C ARG A 426 3.71 16.88 -4.87
N THR A 427 4.32 17.58 -5.83
CA THR A 427 3.62 18.37 -6.86
C THR A 427 3.58 17.67 -8.22
N ASP A 428 4.10 16.45 -8.31
CA ASP A 428 4.20 15.65 -9.53
C ASP A 428 3.24 14.44 -9.58
N VAL A 429 2.35 14.30 -8.58
CA VAL A 429 1.31 13.25 -8.59
C VAL A 429 0.35 13.51 -9.75
N GLY A 430 0.20 12.52 -10.63
CA GLY A 430 -0.64 12.63 -11.82
C GLY A 430 0.06 13.19 -13.07
N GLN A 431 1.36 13.54 -13.00
CA GLN A 431 2.11 14.01 -14.16
C GLN A 431 2.66 12.88 -15.04
N SER A 432 2.72 11.65 -14.54
CA SER A 432 3.10 10.47 -15.33
C SER A 432 1.89 9.88 -16.05
N LEU A 433 2.15 9.17 -17.16
CA LEU A 433 1.10 8.46 -17.90
C LEU A 433 0.37 7.45 -16.98
N TRP A 434 -0.94 7.40 -17.12
CA TRP A 434 -1.81 6.52 -16.35
C TRP A 434 -2.45 5.46 -17.24
N PRO A 435 -2.46 4.18 -16.78
CA PRO A 435 -1.58 3.64 -15.75
C PRO A 435 -0.17 3.48 -16.29
N PRO A 436 0.86 3.34 -15.42
CA PRO A 436 2.24 3.22 -15.83
C PRO A 436 2.45 2.11 -16.88
N GLY A 437 3.20 2.44 -17.93
CA GLY A 437 3.52 1.46 -18.97
C GLY A 437 2.42 1.23 -20.01
N THR A 438 1.48 2.15 -20.17
CA THR A 438 0.44 2.13 -21.22
C THR A 438 0.88 2.78 -22.56
N VAL A 439 2.17 2.94 -22.81
CA VAL A 439 2.69 3.38 -24.12
C VAL A 439 2.91 2.21 -25.03
#